data_ffb32989521a2af1f4a7a5681ddf35ab
#
_entry.id   ffb32989521a2af1f4a7a5681ddf35ab
#
_cell.length_a   1.000
_cell.length_b   1.000
_cell.length_c   1.000
_cell.angle_alpha   90.00
_cell.angle_beta   90.00
_cell.angle_gamma   90.00
#
_symmetry.space_group_name_H-M   'P 1'
#
loop_
_entity.id
_entity.type
_entity.pdbx_description
1 polymer ?
#
loop_
_entity_poly.entity_id
_entity_poly.type
_entity_poly.pdbx_seq_one_letter_code
_entity_poly.pdbx_strand_id
1 'polypeptide(L)'
;MNLVRLASSALALSSLVALASAQAVLHTVQGAATPASAGHALVFTPDVDGDGVPDFAVGSPLEAPAGFVRVHSGRDGSVLRSFEGATPGAQFGFALAIVNDLDGAGIADLMIGAPGTTWSHSNQGTAYVYSLETGVRWAQIFGSGTNSRMGYSVANLGDIDGDGVDDFGAGEPGADFGALVDNGAVVMVSGASAQFLPVVRGAASGEQFGLSLSGWGDLDGDGDDEWLVGAPFNATFGAGAGRVAIVDGGAHSVLWSCYGGQAGEHFGLALASLADSDGDGVLDFAVGAPESFGSAANQGRVARFSGLSVAPQEERLGAPGERLGRALALCDFDGDGVRELAAGAPQHVAGALGRVGAVHVLDALTLAPETTLVGSSSDGEFGAALSGGVDLNGDGAHELGVGARAELAQRGVARVLAGATPQAATYCAAKTTSNGCTPRMRAEGCASLSTGAGLTARVFGATQNAPGMLFWGLAPNAAPLRGGTLCVASPLRRTPLQLASVGAAGCSGPLAFTFTPALLQSADLSAGEQVHAQFWWRDNGFAAPNNVGLSDAVVFVVAP
;
A
#
# COMPACT_ATOMS: atom_id res chain seq x y z
N MET A 1 -5.89 -71.18 3.26
CA MET A 1 -4.71 -70.27 3.18
C MET A 1 -4.99 -69.27 2.11
N ASN A 2 -5.59 -68.13 2.43
CA ASN A 2 -5.92 -67.05 1.49
C ASN A 2 -5.02 -65.86 1.79
N LEU A 3 -4.18 -65.54 0.83
CA LEU A 3 -3.35 -64.34 0.84
C LEU A 3 -4.20 -63.12 0.37
N VAL A 4 -4.45 -62.18 1.29
CA VAL A 4 -5.03 -60.88 0.98
C VAL A 4 -3.90 -59.97 0.52
N ARG A 5 -3.95 -59.52 -0.74
CA ARG A 5 -3.08 -58.44 -1.27
C ARG A 5 -3.64 -57.08 -0.86
N LEU A 6 -2.90 -56.37 -0.03
CA LEU A 6 -3.09 -54.93 0.22
C LEU A 6 -2.57 -54.15 -0.99
N ALA A 7 -3.46 -53.48 -1.68
CA ALA A 7 -3.10 -52.51 -2.70
C ALA A 7 -2.87 -51.14 -2.00
N SER A 8 -1.63 -50.68 -2.00
CA SER A 8 -1.27 -49.32 -1.58
C SER A 8 -1.60 -48.34 -2.70
N SER A 9 -2.66 -47.58 -2.51
CA SER A 9 -2.96 -46.43 -3.38
C SER A 9 -2.07 -45.24 -2.94
N ALA A 10 -1.02 -44.97 -3.69
CA ALA A 10 -0.26 -43.74 -3.59
C ALA A 10 -1.11 -42.60 -4.19
N LEU A 11 -1.63 -41.73 -3.34
CA LEU A 11 -2.15 -40.43 -3.78
C LEU A 11 -0.95 -39.57 -4.20
N ALA A 12 -0.80 -39.39 -5.51
CA ALA A 12 0.07 -38.36 -6.05
C ALA A 12 -0.61 -36.99 -5.79
N LEU A 13 -0.13 -36.24 -4.79
CA LEU A 13 -0.39 -34.80 -4.70
C LEU A 13 0.34 -34.16 -5.88
N SER A 14 -0.38 -33.87 -6.96
CA SER A 14 0.07 -32.94 -7.98
C SER A 14 -0.06 -31.54 -7.39
N SER A 15 1.06 -30.98 -6.92
CA SER A 15 1.17 -29.54 -6.68
C SER A 15 0.97 -28.83 -8.02
N LEU A 16 -0.23 -28.27 -8.24
CA LEU A 16 -0.40 -27.25 -9.26
C LEU A 16 0.46 -26.05 -8.81
N VAL A 17 1.61 -25.91 -9.43
CA VAL A 17 2.30 -24.64 -9.48
C VAL A 17 1.45 -23.78 -10.40
N ALA A 18 0.66 -22.87 -9.83
CA ALA A 18 0.09 -21.78 -10.60
C ALA A 18 1.27 -21.06 -11.26
N LEU A 19 1.32 -21.10 -12.59
CA LEU A 19 2.21 -20.23 -13.36
C LEU A 19 1.70 -18.81 -13.06
N ALA A 20 2.39 -18.10 -12.16
CA ALA A 20 2.22 -16.67 -12.03
C ALA A 20 2.45 -16.09 -13.43
N SER A 21 1.44 -15.45 -14.00
CA SER A 21 1.61 -14.68 -15.23
C SER A 21 2.72 -13.67 -14.92
N ALA A 22 3.78 -13.66 -15.72
CA ALA A 22 4.86 -12.69 -15.53
C ALA A 22 4.22 -11.31 -15.67
N GLN A 23 4.19 -10.55 -14.57
CA GLN A 23 3.65 -9.19 -14.56
C GLN A 23 4.41 -8.35 -15.58
N ALA A 24 3.70 -7.57 -16.40
CA ALA A 24 4.34 -6.71 -17.39
C ALA A 24 5.20 -5.66 -16.70
N VAL A 25 6.45 -5.52 -17.12
CA VAL A 25 7.36 -4.47 -16.68
C VAL A 25 7.25 -3.33 -17.69
N LEU A 26 6.72 -2.18 -17.27
CA LEU A 26 6.62 -0.99 -18.12
C LEU A 26 7.98 -0.30 -18.21
N HIS A 27 8.63 -0.07 -17.07
CA HIS A 27 9.92 0.61 -17.02
C HIS A 27 10.92 -0.14 -16.14
N THR A 28 12.20 -0.04 -16.52
CA THR A 28 13.34 -0.55 -15.74
C THR A 28 14.43 0.51 -15.69
N VAL A 29 14.73 1.01 -14.51
CA VAL A 29 15.79 1.97 -14.24
C VAL A 29 16.91 1.27 -13.49
N GLN A 30 18.15 1.41 -13.96
CA GLN A 30 19.35 0.83 -13.34
C GLN A 30 20.28 1.93 -12.87
N GLY A 31 20.98 1.71 -11.77
CA GLY A 31 22.02 2.61 -11.31
C GLY A 31 23.15 2.73 -12.34
N ALA A 32 23.74 3.93 -12.47
CA ALA A 32 24.76 4.21 -13.48
C ALA A 32 26.09 3.51 -13.18
N ALA A 33 26.43 3.33 -11.91
CA ALA A 33 27.71 2.74 -11.46
C ALA A 33 27.50 1.78 -10.28
N THR A 34 28.57 1.13 -9.84
CA THR A 34 28.60 0.24 -8.67
C THR A 34 29.48 0.84 -7.58
N PRO A 35 29.00 1.05 -6.35
CA PRO A 35 27.61 0.91 -5.92
C PRO A 35 26.76 2.14 -6.27
N ALA A 36 25.48 1.97 -6.60
CA ALA A 36 24.53 3.08 -6.77
C ALA A 36 23.27 2.87 -5.93
N SER A 37 22.85 1.62 -5.73
CA SER A 37 21.58 1.25 -5.06
C SER A 37 20.37 1.95 -5.66
N ALA A 38 20.24 2.04 -6.98
CA ALA A 38 19.04 2.56 -7.63
C ALA A 38 17.81 1.78 -7.18
N GLY A 39 16.68 2.47 -6.96
CA GLY A 39 15.49 1.87 -6.37
C GLY A 39 15.60 1.68 -4.85
N HIS A 40 16.51 2.40 -4.18
CA HIS A 40 16.49 2.50 -2.72
C HIS A 40 15.24 3.21 -2.22
N ALA A 41 14.84 4.26 -2.91
CA ALA A 41 13.56 4.95 -2.80
C ALA A 41 13.01 5.19 -4.20
N LEU A 42 11.70 5.23 -4.29
CA LEU A 42 11.00 5.54 -5.54
C LEU A 42 9.64 6.13 -5.18
N VAL A 43 9.18 7.10 -6.00
CA VAL A 43 7.88 7.74 -5.84
C VAL A 43 7.33 8.11 -7.22
N PHE A 44 6.02 7.94 -7.43
CA PHE A 44 5.35 8.50 -8.58
C PHE A 44 5.17 10.01 -8.39
N THR A 45 5.31 10.76 -9.49
CA THR A 45 5.19 12.22 -9.51
C THR A 45 4.00 12.62 -10.37
N PRO A 46 3.50 13.85 -10.28
CA PRO A 46 2.66 14.41 -11.32
C PRO A 46 3.34 14.35 -12.69
N ASP A 47 2.58 14.66 -13.74
CA ASP A 47 3.07 14.86 -15.11
C ASP A 47 4.01 16.10 -15.14
N VAL A 48 5.32 15.87 -15.23
CA VAL A 48 6.38 16.90 -15.16
C VAL A 48 6.70 17.49 -16.53
N ASP A 49 6.49 16.72 -17.61
CA ASP A 49 6.79 17.15 -18.98
C ASP A 49 5.57 17.59 -19.78
N GLY A 50 4.36 17.48 -19.20
CA GLY A 50 3.11 17.96 -19.79
C GLY A 50 2.55 17.04 -20.88
N ASP A 51 2.96 15.76 -20.89
CA ASP A 51 2.56 14.81 -21.93
C ASP A 51 1.25 14.06 -21.61
N GLY A 52 0.67 14.32 -20.45
CA GLY A 52 -0.59 13.76 -19.96
C GLY A 52 -0.45 12.43 -19.23
N VAL A 53 0.77 11.93 -18.99
CA VAL A 53 1.07 10.73 -18.22
C VAL A 53 1.83 11.13 -16.96
N PRO A 54 1.45 10.66 -15.76
CA PRO A 54 2.26 10.88 -14.57
C PRO A 54 3.67 10.30 -14.72
N ASP A 55 4.62 10.84 -13.98
CA ASP A 55 6.03 10.47 -14.04
C ASP A 55 6.48 9.74 -12.78
N PHE A 56 7.78 9.43 -12.65
CA PHE A 56 8.30 8.80 -11.45
C PHE A 56 9.75 9.18 -11.16
N ALA A 57 10.09 9.29 -9.86
CA ALA A 57 11.43 9.59 -9.40
C ALA A 57 12.09 8.36 -8.76
N VAL A 58 13.38 8.15 -9.02
CA VAL A 58 14.18 7.04 -8.49
C VAL A 58 15.41 7.57 -7.78
N GLY A 59 15.58 7.18 -6.50
CA GLY A 59 16.75 7.48 -5.68
C GLY A 59 17.85 6.44 -5.86
N SER A 60 19.10 6.94 -5.95
CA SER A 60 20.34 6.18 -6.05
C SER A 60 21.36 6.70 -5.02
N PRO A 61 21.14 6.48 -3.70
CA PRO A 61 21.89 7.17 -2.65
C PRO A 61 23.36 6.80 -2.55
N LEU A 62 23.78 5.67 -3.10
CA LEU A 62 25.19 5.26 -3.11
C LEU A 62 25.91 5.59 -4.42
N GLU A 63 25.24 6.20 -5.38
CA GLU A 63 25.88 6.64 -6.62
C GLU A 63 26.84 7.82 -6.34
N ALA A 64 28.10 7.64 -6.70
CA ALA A 64 29.15 8.62 -6.41
C ALA A 64 28.96 9.92 -7.25
N PRO A 65 29.30 11.09 -6.67
CA PRO A 65 29.98 11.27 -5.38
C PRO A 65 29.05 11.39 -4.17
N ALA A 66 27.76 11.75 -4.36
CA ALA A 66 26.90 12.22 -3.27
C ALA A 66 25.52 11.55 -3.21
N GLY A 67 25.23 10.67 -4.16
CA GLY A 67 23.90 10.15 -4.45
C GLY A 67 23.16 10.99 -5.48
N PHE A 68 22.18 10.37 -6.14
CA PHE A 68 21.40 10.98 -7.23
C PHE A 68 19.92 10.66 -7.09
N VAL A 69 19.10 11.57 -7.61
CA VAL A 69 17.68 11.34 -7.89
C VAL A 69 17.42 11.68 -9.35
N ARG A 70 16.75 10.79 -10.08
CA ARG A 70 16.34 11.02 -11.46
C ARG A 70 14.83 10.91 -11.57
N VAL A 71 14.22 11.88 -12.21
CA VAL A 71 12.82 11.88 -12.61
C VAL A 71 12.75 11.35 -14.03
N HIS A 72 11.89 10.38 -14.25
CA HIS A 72 11.71 9.70 -15.52
C HIS A 72 10.30 9.90 -16.03
N SER A 73 10.15 10.06 -17.35
CA SER A 73 8.85 10.07 -18.01
C SER A 73 8.12 8.74 -17.80
N GLY A 74 6.87 8.82 -17.37
CA GLY A 74 6.01 7.66 -17.23
C GLY A 74 5.63 7.04 -18.57
N ARG A 75 5.67 7.83 -19.65
CA ARG A 75 5.35 7.37 -21.01
C ARG A 75 6.43 6.48 -21.61
N ASP A 76 7.72 6.88 -21.51
CA ASP A 76 8.81 6.21 -22.23
C ASP A 76 10.04 5.88 -21.38
N GLY A 77 10.04 6.27 -20.09
CA GLY A 77 11.13 6.04 -19.15
C GLY A 77 12.35 6.92 -19.34
N SER A 78 12.32 7.92 -20.25
CA SER A 78 13.43 8.85 -20.46
C SER A 78 13.68 9.72 -19.23
N VAL A 79 14.92 10.17 -19.03
CA VAL A 79 15.26 11.06 -17.90
C VAL A 79 14.83 12.48 -18.21
N LEU A 80 13.89 13.00 -17.43
CA LEU A 80 13.41 14.38 -17.52
C LEU A 80 14.28 15.33 -16.69
N ARG A 81 14.64 14.93 -15.46
CA ARG A 81 15.46 15.72 -14.53
C ARG A 81 16.43 14.85 -13.78
N SER A 82 17.53 15.45 -13.33
CA SER A 82 18.53 14.80 -12.49
C SER A 82 18.99 15.75 -11.39
N PHE A 83 18.94 15.29 -10.16
CA PHE A 83 19.41 16.01 -8.97
C PHE A 83 20.56 15.26 -8.34
N GLU A 84 21.58 15.99 -7.87
CA GLU A 84 22.78 15.44 -7.25
C GLU A 84 22.95 16.00 -5.84
N GLY A 85 23.42 15.17 -4.92
CA GLY A 85 23.72 15.58 -3.55
C GLY A 85 24.85 16.60 -3.48
N ALA A 86 24.85 17.46 -2.46
CA ALA A 86 25.78 18.58 -2.34
C ALA A 86 27.16 18.18 -1.79
N THR A 87 27.26 17.10 -1.03
CA THR A 87 28.50 16.67 -0.36
C THR A 87 28.78 15.20 -0.60
N PRO A 88 30.04 14.81 -0.83
CA PRO A 88 30.39 13.39 -0.99
C PRO A 88 29.90 12.53 0.16
N GLY A 89 29.25 11.39 -0.17
CA GLY A 89 28.69 10.49 0.83
C GLY A 89 27.38 10.96 1.47
N ALA A 90 26.72 12.01 0.94
CA ALA A 90 25.47 12.55 1.47
C ALA A 90 24.32 11.55 1.48
N GLN A 91 24.39 10.49 0.67
CA GLN A 91 23.30 9.54 0.46
C GLN A 91 22.02 10.22 -0.07
N PHE A 92 22.17 11.19 -0.97
CA PHE A 92 21.08 11.92 -1.58
C PHE A 92 20.17 10.99 -2.38
N GLY A 93 18.85 11.05 -2.14
CA GLY A 93 17.87 10.11 -2.69
C GLY A 93 17.65 8.86 -1.81
N PHE A 94 18.00 8.94 -0.52
CA PHE A 94 17.74 7.86 0.44
C PHE A 94 16.24 7.71 0.73
N ALA A 95 15.52 8.82 0.81
CA ALA A 95 14.06 8.87 0.96
C ALA A 95 13.50 9.91 -0.02
N LEU A 96 12.29 9.67 -0.53
CA LEU A 96 11.59 10.53 -1.48
C LEU A 96 10.12 10.67 -1.07
N ALA A 97 9.56 11.87 -1.20
CA ALA A 97 8.14 12.13 -1.05
C ALA A 97 7.70 13.25 -1.99
N ILE A 98 6.48 13.19 -2.50
CA ILE A 98 5.83 14.31 -3.16
C ILE A 98 5.17 15.17 -2.08
N VAL A 99 5.40 16.46 -2.15
CA VAL A 99 4.78 17.49 -1.32
C VAL A 99 4.03 18.47 -2.22
N ASN A 100 3.22 19.34 -1.65
CA ASN A 100 2.45 20.30 -2.43
C ASN A 100 3.33 21.19 -3.32
N ASP A 101 2.70 21.90 -4.23
CA ASP A 101 3.33 22.99 -5.02
C ASP A 101 3.65 24.16 -4.07
N LEU A 102 4.86 24.15 -3.51
CA LEU A 102 5.30 25.10 -2.50
C LEU A 102 5.89 26.39 -3.13
N ASP A 103 6.30 26.33 -4.38
CA ASP A 103 6.86 27.49 -5.11
C ASP A 103 5.84 28.17 -6.01
N GLY A 104 4.63 27.62 -6.14
CA GLY A 104 3.54 28.16 -6.96
C GLY A 104 3.75 27.99 -8.47
N ALA A 105 4.61 27.04 -8.86
CA ALA A 105 4.95 26.80 -10.25
C ALA A 105 3.86 26.02 -11.01
N GLY A 106 2.95 25.33 -10.31
CA GLY A 106 1.81 24.60 -10.86
C GLY A 106 1.93 23.09 -10.79
N ILE A 107 3.07 22.55 -10.36
CA ILE A 107 3.34 21.13 -10.21
C ILE A 107 3.84 20.87 -8.78
N ALA A 108 3.34 19.84 -8.11
CA ALA A 108 3.80 19.44 -6.79
C ALA A 108 5.32 19.19 -6.74
N ASP A 109 5.93 19.49 -5.61
CA ASP A 109 7.37 19.48 -5.38
C ASP A 109 7.88 18.13 -4.89
N LEU A 110 9.20 17.89 -5.03
CA LEU A 110 9.86 16.67 -4.62
C LEU A 110 10.72 16.91 -3.37
N MET A 111 10.38 16.24 -2.27
CA MET A 111 11.19 16.18 -1.08
C MET A 111 12.19 15.03 -1.15
N ILE A 112 13.47 15.31 -0.84
CA ILE A 112 14.58 14.37 -0.99
C ILE A 112 15.40 14.32 0.30
N GLY A 113 15.53 13.12 0.88
CA GLY A 113 16.38 12.85 2.04
C GLY A 113 17.81 12.56 1.67
N ALA A 114 18.75 13.05 2.50
CA ALA A 114 20.20 12.85 2.38
C ALA A 114 20.84 12.67 3.77
N PRO A 115 20.61 11.54 4.46
CA PRO A 115 20.97 11.36 5.87
C PRO A 115 22.48 11.28 6.12
N GLY A 116 23.30 11.05 5.12
CA GLY A 116 24.76 11.04 5.20
C GLY A 116 25.41 12.42 5.05
N THR A 117 24.62 13.47 4.81
CA THR A 117 25.16 14.82 4.60
C THR A 117 25.99 15.27 5.80
N THR A 118 27.17 15.79 5.53
CA THR A 118 28.10 16.35 6.52
C THR A 118 28.35 17.82 6.21
N TRP A 119 27.83 18.72 7.04
CA TRP A 119 28.08 20.17 6.98
C TRP A 119 28.92 20.61 8.18
N SER A 120 28.26 20.97 9.27
CA SER A 120 28.89 21.36 10.55
C SER A 120 29.18 20.15 11.45
N HIS A 121 28.46 19.05 11.26
CA HIS A 121 28.57 17.81 12.05
C HIS A 121 28.56 16.60 11.14
N SER A 122 29.29 15.54 11.50
CA SER A 122 29.32 14.28 10.74
C SER A 122 27.95 13.62 10.70
N ASN A 123 27.53 13.17 9.49
CA ASN A 123 26.24 12.53 9.27
C ASN A 123 25.07 13.29 9.91
N GLN A 124 25.15 14.60 9.91
CA GLN A 124 24.09 15.47 10.40
C GLN A 124 22.80 15.23 9.63
N GLY A 125 22.93 14.93 8.33
CA GLY A 125 21.82 14.74 7.43
C GLY A 125 21.16 16.03 7.00
N THR A 126 20.39 15.94 5.95
CA THR A 126 19.64 17.06 5.38
C THR A 126 18.44 16.53 4.61
N ALA A 127 17.31 17.23 4.67
CA ALA A 127 16.21 17.08 3.74
C ALA A 127 16.14 18.29 2.82
N TYR A 128 15.83 18.07 1.56
CA TYR A 128 15.74 19.10 0.53
C TYR A 128 14.35 19.07 -0.12
N VAL A 129 13.86 20.22 -0.56
CA VAL A 129 12.69 20.31 -1.41
C VAL A 129 13.10 20.96 -2.73
N TYR A 130 12.76 20.31 -3.84
CA TYR A 130 13.02 20.76 -5.20
C TYR A 130 11.74 20.90 -5.99
N SER A 131 11.61 22.02 -6.69
CA SER A 131 10.57 22.20 -7.69
C SER A 131 10.74 21.17 -8.82
N LEU A 132 9.71 20.40 -9.09
CA LEU A 132 9.70 19.49 -10.23
C LEU A 132 9.55 20.23 -11.56
N GLU A 133 8.91 21.42 -11.59
CA GLU A 133 8.77 22.20 -12.82
C GLU A 133 10.07 22.93 -13.20
N THR A 134 10.68 23.62 -12.23
CA THR A 134 11.86 24.47 -12.50
C THR A 134 13.20 23.78 -12.27
N GLY A 135 13.22 22.70 -11.46
CA GLY A 135 14.44 22.03 -11.01
C GLY A 135 15.22 22.82 -9.95
N VAL A 136 14.67 23.92 -9.45
CA VAL A 136 15.32 24.78 -8.45
C VAL A 136 15.05 24.23 -7.05
N ARG A 137 16.08 24.27 -6.18
CA ARG A 137 15.92 23.94 -4.77
C ARG A 137 15.18 25.06 -4.06
N TRP A 138 14.01 24.73 -3.49
CA TRP A 138 13.16 25.66 -2.77
C TRP A 138 13.50 25.72 -1.27
N ALA A 139 13.71 24.56 -0.61
CA ALA A 139 13.98 24.50 0.82
C ALA A 139 15.10 23.51 1.17
N GLN A 140 15.62 23.67 2.38
CA GLN A 140 16.63 22.79 2.95
C GLN A 140 16.49 22.76 4.49
N ILE A 141 16.38 21.56 5.07
CA ILE A 141 16.27 21.32 6.50
C ILE A 141 17.52 20.59 6.97
N PHE A 142 18.25 21.16 7.91
CA PHE A 142 19.47 20.56 8.47
C PHE A 142 19.14 19.79 9.75
N GLY A 143 19.85 18.68 9.96
CA GLY A 143 19.76 17.93 11.21
C GLY A 143 20.35 18.69 12.40
N SER A 144 20.00 18.28 13.59
CA SER A 144 20.31 18.96 14.85
C SER A 144 21.75 18.77 15.32
N GLY A 145 22.44 17.69 14.95
CA GLY A 145 23.77 17.38 15.44
C GLY A 145 24.49 16.22 14.74
N THR A 146 25.56 15.76 15.36
CA THR A 146 26.35 14.63 14.86
C THR A 146 25.50 13.36 14.85
N ASN A 147 25.50 12.66 13.70
CA ASN A 147 24.75 11.43 13.46
C ASN A 147 23.22 11.55 13.61
N SER A 148 22.65 12.77 13.61
CA SER A 148 21.20 12.93 13.71
C SER A 148 20.46 12.38 12.49
N ARG A 149 21.11 12.31 11.31
CA ARG A 149 20.62 11.67 10.10
C ARG A 149 19.29 12.27 9.58
N MET A 150 19.16 13.60 9.60
CA MET A 150 18.02 14.30 9.02
C MET A 150 17.76 13.85 7.59
N GLY A 151 16.49 13.62 7.24
CA GLY A 151 16.08 13.12 5.93
C GLY A 151 16.25 11.60 5.78
N TYR A 152 16.35 10.85 6.90
CA TYR A 152 16.26 9.39 6.86
C TYR A 152 14.89 8.94 6.36
N SER A 153 13.84 9.64 6.78
CA SER A 153 12.49 9.57 6.25
C SER A 153 12.01 10.97 5.88
N VAL A 154 11.17 11.06 4.86
CA VAL A 154 10.48 12.29 4.44
C VAL A 154 9.05 11.93 4.06
N ALA A 155 8.10 12.82 4.34
CA ALA A 155 6.70 12.60 4.02
C ALA A 155 5.94 13.92 3.85
N ASN A 156 4.88 13.90 3.03
CA ASN A 156 3.73 14.79 3.17
C ASN A 156 2.95 14.29 4.39
N LEU A 157 2.59 15.18 5.31
CA LEU A 157 1.93 14.84 6.57
C LEU A 157 0.43 15.16 6.56
N GLY A 158 -0.06 15.87 5.52
CA GLY A 158 -1.37 16.49 5.47
C GLY A 158 -1.35 17.90 6.07
N ASP A 159 -2.51 18.50 6.21
CA ASP A 159 -2.72 19.81 6.83
C ASP A 159 -2.68 19.68 8.36
N ILE A 160 -1.48 19.66 8.95
CA ILE A 160 -1.29 19.43 10.40
C ILE A 160 -1.31 20.71 11.23
N ASP A 161 -1.55 21.89 10.63
CA ASP A 161 -1.73 23.14 11.35
C ASP A 161 -3.06 23.84 11.04
N GLY A 162 -3.95 23.20 10.24
CA GLY A 162 -5.32 23.62 9.96
C GLY A 162 -5.43 24.85 9.07
N ASP A 163 -4.39 25.17 8.31
CA ASP A 163 -4.37 26.37 7.44
C ASP A 163 -4.92 26.11 6.02
N GLY A 164 -5.25 24.86 5.69
CA GLY A 164 -5.84 24.42 4.41
C GLY A 164 -4.80 24.03 3.36
N VAL A 165 -3.52 23.94 3.71
CA VAL A 165 -2.43 23.52 2.84
C VAL A 165 -1.64 22.40 3.52
N ASP A 166 -1.44 21.26 2.83
CA ASP A 166 -0.67 20.18 3.41
C ASP A 166 0.74 20.61 3.83
N ASP A 167 1.19 20.04 4.92
CA ASP A 167 2.50 20.23 5.52
C ASP A 167 3.42 19.05 5.25
N PHE A 168 4.70 19.22 5.52
CA PHE A 168 5.66 18.17 5.28
C PHE A 168 6.68 18.03 6.40
N GLY A 169 7.25 16.83 6.51
CA GLY A 169 8.16 16.51 7.59
C GLY A 169 9.34 15.64 7.19
N ALA A 170 10.42 15.76 7.97
CA ALA A 170 11.62 14.95 7.86
C ALA A 170 12.01 14.38 9.22
N GLY A 171 12.34 13.09 9.23
CA GLY A 171 12.83 12.39 10.40
C GLY A 171 14.35 12.53 10.58
N GLU A 172 14.76 12.69 11.83
CA GLU A 172 16.16 12.64 12.27
C GLU A 172 16.35 11.60 13.40
N PRO A 173 16.31 10.29 13.07
CA PRO A 173 16.22 9.22 14.07
C PRO A 173 17.43 9.11 15.00
N GLY A 174 18.57 9.62 14.61
CA GLY A 174 19.78 9.62 15.45
C GLY A 174 19.99 10.92 16.24
N ALA A 175 18.97 11.77 16.37
CA ALA A 175 19.07 13.00 17.15
C ALA A 175 19.08 12.72 18.66
N ASP A 176 19.84 13.55 19.39
CA ASP A 176 19.97 13.52 20.85
C ASP A 176 19.26 14.72 21.46
N PHE A 177 18.29 14.50 22.32
CA PHE A 177 17.59 15.59 23.03
C PHE A 177 17.66 15.42 24.54
N GLY A 178 18.21 16.44 25.21
CA GLY A 178 18.39 16.44 26.67
C GLY A 178 19.42 15.42 27.12
N ALA A 179 19.02 14.45 27.95
CA ALA A 179 19.86 13.34 28.40
C ALA A 179 19.62 12.05 27.62
N LEU A 180 18.73 12.07 26.63
CA LEU A 180 18.40 10.92 25.80
C LEU A 180 19.34 10.87 24.58
N VAL A 181 19.84 9.69 24.27
CA VAL A 181 20.72 9.43 23.12
C VAL A 181 19.94 8.67 22.07
N ASP A 182 20.08 9.05 20.79
CA ASP A 182 19.36 8.45 19.67
C ASP A 182 17.85 8.30 19.94
N ASN A 183 17.24 9.24 20.66
CA ASN A 183 15.80 9.20 20.86
C ASN A 183 15.03 9.62 19.61
N GLY A 184 15.66 10.40 18.73
CA GLY A 184 15.11 10.81 17.45
C GLY A 184 14.07 11.92 17.55
N ALA A 185 13.75 12.51 16.40
CA ALA A 185 12.73 13.53 16.25
C ALA A 185 12.19 13.62 14.84
N VAL A 186 11.11 14.37 14.68
CA VAL A 186 10.56 14.81 13.40
C VAL A 186 10.51 16.33 13.38
N VAL A 187 11.08 16.91 12.34
CA VAL A 187 11.02 18.33 12.04
C VAL A 187 9.97 18.55 10.96
N MET A 188 9.01 19.40 11.22
CA MET A 188 7.88 19.70 10.35
C MET A 188 7.93 21.13 9.87
N VAL A 189 7.37 21.38 8.70
CA VAL A 189 7.33 22.70 8.06
C VAL A 189 5.94 22.90 7.49
N SER A 190 5.32 24.05 7.82
CA SER A 190 4.04 24.45 7.23
C SER A 190 4.19 24.72 5.74
N GLY A 191 3.32 24.11 4.94
CA GLY A 191 3.31 24.27 3.48
C GLY A 191 2.95 25.68 3.04
N ALA A 192 1.99 26.30 3.72
CA ALA A 192 1.55 27.65 3.36
C ALA A 192 2.53 28.74 3.78
N SER A 193 3.12 28.63 4.98
CA SER A 193 3.96 29.68 5.56
C SER A 193 5.45 29.47 5.42
N ALA A 194 5.90 28.24 5.09
CA ALA A 194 7.29 27.80 5.09
C ALA A 194 7.99 27.96 6.47
N GLN A 195 7.21 28.03 7.55
CA GLN A 195 7.74 28.13 8.90
C GLN A 195 7.89 26.75 9.54
N PHE A 196 8.89 26.60 10.42
CA PHE A 196 9.02 25.40 11.22
C PHE A 196 7.90 25.30 12.24
N LEU A 197 7.25 24.16 12.28
CA LEU A 197 6.30 23.78 13.31
C LEU A 197 7.03 23.18 14.53
N PRO A 198 6.37 23.03 15.69
CA PRO A 198 6.99 22.47 16.88
C PRO A 198 7.52 21.04 16.66
N VAL A 199 8.79 20.81 17.01
CA VAL A 199 9.47 19.52 16.81
C VAL A 199 8.90 18.46 17.76
N VAL A 200 8.45 17.32 17.20
CA VAL A 200 8.03 16.16 17.99
C VAL A 200 9.21 15.21 18.19
N ARG A 201 9.40 14.73 19.42
CA ARG A 201 10.60 14.00 19.85
C ARG A 201 10.26 12.65 20.44
N GLY A 202 11.19 11.72 20.28
CA GLY A 202 11.13 10.43 20.94
C GLY A 202 11.25 10.54 22.47
N ALA A 203 10.61 9.63 23.17
CA ALA A 203 10.51 9.63 24.64
C ALA A 203 11.54 8.73 25.32
N ALA A 204 12.25 7.86 24.57
CA ALA A 204 13.21 6.89 25.12
C ALA A 204 14.53 6.88 24.35
N SER A 205 15.65 6.69 25.06
CA SER A 205 16.95 6.55 24.41
C SER A 205 16.97 5.33 23.50
N GLY A 206 17.53 5.50 22.30
CA GLY A 206 17.74 4.44 21.32
C GLY A 206 16.50 4.04 20.53
N GLU A 207 15.34 4.68 20.76
CA GLU A 207 14.11 4.29 20.04
C GLU A 207 14.07 4.71 18.57
N GLN A 208 14.91 5.69 18.18
CA GLN A 208 15.03 6.22 16.83
C GLN A 208 13.69 6.68 16.26
N PHE A 209 12.96 7.51 17.01
CA PHE A 209 11.72 8.14 16.60
C PHE A 209 11.90 8.95 15.32
N GLY A 210 10.99 8.83 14.35
CA GLY A 210 11.10 9.46 13.04
C GLY A 210 11.86 8.62 12.02
N LEU A 211 12.09 7.33 12.26
CA LEU A 211 12.72 6.45 11.28
C LEU A 211 11.80 6.17 10.08
N SER A 212 10.49 6.15 10.30
CA SER A 212 9.45 6.10 9.27
C SER A 212 8.35 7.11 9.57
N LEU A 213 7.74 7.68 8.53
CA LEU A 213 6.68 8.69 8.60
C LEU A 213 5.58 8.37 7.59
N SER A 214 4.35 8.73 7.92
CA SER A 214 3.21 8.73 7.01
C SER A 214 2.18 9.77 7.47
N GLY A 215 1.70 10.63 6.58
CA GLY A 215 0.48 11.39 6.81
C GLY A 215 -0.71 10.44 6.94
N TRP A 216 -1.77 10.84 7.63
CA TRP A 216 -2.91 9.95 7.85
C TRP A 216 -4.25 10.60 7.55
N GLY A 217 -4.52 11.79 8.08
CA GLY A 217 -5.76 12.55 7.89
C GLY A 217 -6.45 12.85 9.22
N ASP A 218 -7.46 13.71 9.20
CA ASP A 218 -8.21 14.17 10.37
C ASP A 218 -8.96 13.01 11.03
N LEU A 219 -8.44 12.51 12.14
CA LEU A 219 -8.96 11.37 12.88
C LEU A 219 -10.05 11.74 13.87
N ASP A 220 -9.89 12.86 14.55
CA ASP A 220 -10.74 13.25 15.65
C ASP A 220 -11.77 14.33 15.29
N GLY A 221 -11.70 14.86 14.07
CA GLY A 221 -12.66 15.80 13.49
C GLY A 221 -12.44 17.24 13.94
N ASP A 222 -11.23 17.59 14.37
CA ASP A 222 -10.89 18.95 14.81
C ASP A 222 -10.44 19.86 13.66
N GLY A 223 -10.14 19.31 12.50
CA GLY A 223 -9.78 20.00 11.27
C GLY A 223 -8.29 20.02 10.97
N ASP A 224 -7.47 19.47 11.85
CA ASP A 224 -6.04 19.26 11.64
C ASP A 224 -5.78 17.78 11.34
N ASP A 225 -4.84 17.46 10.43
CA ASP A 225 -4.54 16.07 10.09
C ASP A 225 -3.62 15.41 11.11
N GLU A 226 -3.91 14.16 11.48
CA GLU A 226 -3.01 13.30 12.26
C GLU A 226 -1.99 12.62 11.34
N TRP A 227 -0.88 12.22 11.94
CA TRP A 227 0.19 11.55 11.24
C TRP A 227 0.87 10.45 12.08
N LEU A 228 1.51 9.51 11.39
CA LEU A 228 2.11 8.31 11.97
C LEU A 228 3.63 8.42 12.01
N VAL A 229 4.22 7.99 13.13
CA VAL A 229 5.68 7.97 13.33
C VAL A 229 6.14 6.63 13.84
N GLY A 230 7.10 6.02 13.15
CA GLY A 230 7.74 4.80 13.60
C GLY A 230 8.98 5.06 14.45
N ALA A 231 9.12 4.26 15.51
CA ALA A 231 10.28 4.16 16.40
C ALA A 231 10.63 2.67 16.58
N PRO A 232 11.18 1.99 15.54
CA PRO A 232 11.29 0.53 15.49
C PRO A 232 12.28 -0.06 16.50
N PHE A 233 13.11 0.77 17.12
CA PHE A 233 14.04 0.32 18.16
C PHE A 233 13.53 0.58 19.58
N ASN A 234 12.29 1.05 19.76
CA ASN A 234 11.69 1.21 21.08
C ASN A 234 11.74 -0.12 21.85
N ALA A 235 12.12 -0.04 23.15
CA ALA A 235 12.41 -1.21 23.97
C ALA A 235 11.35 -1.46 25.07
N THR A 236 10.19 -0.82 25.01
CA THR A 236 9.14 -0.94 26.04
C THR A 236 8.71 -2.38 26.31
N PHE A 237 8.53 -3.18 25.24
CA PHE A 237 8.15 -4.60 25.34
C PHE A 237 9.28 -5.56 24.93
N GLY A 238 10.51 -5.08 24.95
CA GLY A 238 11.73 -5.83 24.59
C GLY A 238 12.64 -5.00 23.68
N ALA A 239 13.93 -5.27 23.70
CA ALA A 239 14.89 -4.52 22.91
C ALA A 239 14.53 -4.58 21.42
N GLY A 240 14.26 -3.42 20.79
CA GLY A 240 13.87 -3.35 19.39
C GLY A 240 12.49 -3.97 19.09
N ALA A 241 11.59 -4.06 20.07
CA ALA A 241 10.21 -4.46 19.81
C ALA A 241 9.51 -3.47 18.88
N GLY A 242 9.80 -2.18 19.04
CA GLY A 242 9.28 -1.12 18.20
C GLY A 242 8.00 -0.48 18.70
N ARG A 243 7.72 0.70 18.17
CA ARG A 243 6.56 1.53 18.49
C ARG A 243 6.12 2.29 17.26
N VAL A 244 4.82 2.49 17.10
CA VAL A 244 4.24 3.52 16.23
C VAL A 244 3.51 4.51 17.13
N ALA A 245 3.79 5.78 16.95
CA ALA A 245 3.07 6.87 17.59
C ALA A 245 2.13 7.53 16.60
N ILE A 246 0.93 7.83 17.05
CA ILE A 246 -0.04 8.67 16.37
C ILE A 246 0.10 10.06 16.98
N VAL A 247 0.34 11.05 16.13
CA VAL A 247 0.61 12.42 16.54
C VAL A 247 -0.53 13.31 16.07
N ASP A 248 -1.06 14.08 16.99
CA ASP A 248 -2.04 15.13 16.79
C ASP A 248 -1.41 16.30 16.03
N GLY A 249 -2.04 16.74 14.95
CA GLY A 249 -1.57 17.84 14.12
C GLY A 249 -1.54 19.15 14.90
N GLY A 250 -2.67 19.61 15.37
CA GLY A 250 -2.81 20.90 16.03
C GLY A 250 -2.02 21.04 17.33
N ALA A 251 -2.02 20.00 18.17
CA ALA A 251 -1.26 20.01 19.43
C ALA A 251 0.20 19.60 19.27
N HIS A 252 0.62 19.02 18.15
CA HIS A 252 1.94 18.46 17.90
C HIS A 252 2.43 17.54 19.03
N SER A 253 1.53 16.70 19.51
CA SER A 253 1.75 15.80 20.63
C SER A 253 1.27 14.38 20.34
N VAL A 254 1.87 13.39 20.99
CA VAL A 254 1.46 11.99 20.81
C VAL A 254 0.09 11.78 21.45
N LEU A 255 -0.92 11.47 20.64
CA LEU A 255 -2.26 11.07 21.10
C LEU A 255 -2.20 9.71 21.78
N TRP A 256 -1.71 8.71 21.07
CA TRP A 256 -1.53 7.35 21.58
C TRP A 256 -0.46 6.59 20.80
N SER A 257 -0.17 5.35 21.18
CA SER A 257 0.85 4.53 20.53
C SER A 257 0.47 3.06 20.53
N CYS A 258 0.83 2.36 19.47
CA CYS A 258 0.85 0.91 19.43
C CYS A 258 2.29 0.38 19.43
N TYR A 259 2.46 -0.86 19.89
CA TYR A 259 3.78 -1.44 20.15
C TYR A 259 3.91 -2.82 19.55
N GLY A 260 5.13 -3.15 19.16
CA GLY A 260 5.49 -4.53 18.87
C GLY A 260 5.48 -5.41 20.13
N GLY A 261 5.15 -6.66 19.96
CA GLY A 261 5.00 -7.63 21.06
C GLY A 261 6.26 -8.46 21.33
N GLN A 262 7.28 -8.36 20.48
CA GLN A 262 8.45 -9.23 20.55
C GLN A 262 9.75 -8.45 20.40
N ALA A 263 10.77 -8.83 21.19
CA ALA A 263 12.09 -8.22 21.04
C ALA A 263 12.66 -8.45 19.63
N GLY A 264 13.17 -7.38 19.01
CA GLY A 264 13.81 -7.42 17.69
C GLY A 264 12.88 -7.51 16.50
N GLU A 265 11.56 -7.35 16.64
CA GLU A 265 10.66 -7.39 15.49
C GLU A 265 10.66 -6.10 14.66
N HIS A 266 11.14 -4.99 15.23
CA HIS A 266 11.23 -3.66 14.61
C HIS A 266 9.87 -3.17 14.09
N PHE A 267 8.82 -3.31 14.88
CA PHE A 267 7.48 -2.82 14.60
C PHE A 267 7.49 -1.31 14.35
N GLY A 268 6.87 -0.87 13.26
CA GLY A 268 6.91 0.52 12.82
C GLY A 268 8.08 0.86 11.87
N LEU A 269 8.77 -0.15 11.30
CA LEU A 269 9.80 0.11 10.30
C LEU A 269 9.22 0.62 8.97
N ALA A 270 8.04 0.19 8.60
CA ALA A 270 7.26 0.70 7.48
C ALA A 270 5.84 1.03 7.93
N LEU A 271 5.28 2.08 7.37
CA LEU A 271 3.96 2.61 7.65
C LEU A 271 3.22 2.85 6.33
N ALA A 272 1.92 2.66 6.33
CA ALA A 272 1.04 3.07 5.25
C ALA A 272 -0.31 3.51 5.85
N SER A 273 -0.77 4.71 5.49
CA SER A 273 -2.14 5.13 5.76
C SER A 273 -3.07 4.37 4.84
N LEU A 274 -4.14 3.81 5.38
CA LEU A 274 -5.21 3.17 4.65
C LEU A 274 -6.42 4.10 4.66
N ALA A 275 -7.26 4.01 3.62
CA ALA A 275 -8.59 4.59 3.72
C ALA A 275 -9.39 3.86 4.83
N ASP A 276 -10.60 4.34 5.13
CA ASP A 276 -11.58 3.59 5.93
C ASP A 276 -11.86 2.25 5.22
N SER A 277 -11.09 1.22 5.57
CA SER A 277 -11.13 -0.08 4.90
C SER A 277 -12.22 -1.00 5.44
N ASP A 278 -12.69 -0.76 6.67
CA ASP A 278 -13.74 -1.57 7.30
C ASP A 278 -15.12 -0.87 7.34
N GLY A 279 -15.21 0.38 6.93
CA GLY A 279 -16.44 1.14 6.80
C GLY A 279 -16.97 1.65 8.13
N ASP A 280 -16.12 1.83 9.14
CA ASP A 280 -16.50 2.34 10.46
C ASP A 280 -16.53 3.89 10.52
N GLY A 281 -16.08 4.56 9.47
CA GLY A 281 -16.03 6.00 9.32
C GLY A 281 -14.73 6.63 9.79
N VAL A 282 -13.73 5.83 10.15
CA VAL A 282 -12.41 6.26 10.60
C VAL A 282 -11.34 5.69 9.68
N LEU A 283 -10.29 6.45 9.44
CA LEU A 283 -9.17 5.99 8.62
C LEU A 283 -8.40 4.86 9.32
N ASP A 284 -7.95 3.90 8.53
CA ASP A 284 -7.12 2.79 8.99
C ASP A 284 -5.63 3.02 8.69
N PHE A 285 -4.76 2.17 9.23
CA PHE A 285 -3.34 2.17 8.88
C PHE A 285 -2.73 0.77 8.97
N ALA A 286 -1.65 0.56 8.22
CA ALA A 286 -0.88 -0.67 8.23
C ALA A 286 0.55 -0.43 8.75
N VAL A 287 1.07 -1.40 9.48
CA VAL A 287 2.41 -1.37 10.08
C VAL A 287 3.19 -2.60 9.68
N GLY A 288 4.41 -2.38 9.21
CA GLY A 288 5.38 -3.43 8.92
C GLY A 288 6.33 -3.68 10.09
N ALA A 289 6.62 -4.97 10.34
CA ALA A 289 7.58 -5.46 11.32
C ALA A 289 8.40 -6.60 10.70
N PRO A 290 9.40 -6.29 9.84
CA PRO A 290 10.05 -7.27 8.96
C PRO A 290 10.95 -8.28 9.67
N GLU A 291 11.35 -8.02 10.91
CA GLU A 291 12.15 -8.95 11.71
C GLU A 291 11.30 -9.79 12.68
N SER A 292 9.97 -9.72 12.56
CA SER A 292 9.04 -10.43 13.45
C SER A 292 9.28 -11.96 13.41
N PHE A 293 9.15 -12.57 14.59
CA PHE A 293 9.34 -14.01 14.82
C PHE A 293 7.99 -14.66 15.09
N GLY A 294 7.40 -15.29 14.08
CA GLY A 294 6.26 -16.18 14.30
C GLY A 294 6.73 -17.57 14.75
N SER A 295 6.44 -18.58 13.94
CA SER A 295 6.96 -19.96 14.14
C SER A 295 8.43 -20.13 13.73
N ALA A 296 9.01 -19.15 13.00
CA ALA A 296 10.39 -19.15 12.52
C ALA A 296 10.98 -17.73 12.51
N ALA A 297 12.32 -17.64 12.52
CA ALA A 297 13.04 -16.36 12.55
C ALA A 297 12.79 -15.53 11.29
N ASN A 298 12.69 -14.20 11.46
CA ASN A 298 12.64 -13.20 10.40
C ASN A 298 11.55 -13.50 9.35
N GLN A 299 10.38 -13.97 9.78
CA GLN A 299 9.24 -14.12 8.87
C GLN A 299 8.77 -12.77 8.37
N GLY A 300 8.83 -11.77 9.24
CA GLY A 300 8.19 -10.49 9.04
C GLY A 300 6.68 -10.56 9.27
N ARG A 301 6.10 -9.40 9.51
CA ARG A 301 4.69 -9.21 9.80
C ARG A 301 4.16 -7.93 9.19
N VAL A 302 2.93 -7.97 8.71
CA VAL A 302 2.11 -6.80 8.43
C VAL A 302 0.90 -6.86 9.35
N ALA A 303 0.57 -5.74 9.99
CA ALA A 303 -0.58 -5.61 10.87
C ALA A 303 -1.43 -4.41 10.46
N ARG A 304 -2.77 -4.60 10.36
CA ARG A 304 -3.74 -3.53 10.12
C ARG A 304 -4.38 -3.09 11.44
N PHE A 305 -4.55 -1.81 11.58
CA PHE A 305 -5.20 -1.16 12.71
C PHE A 305 -6.33 -0.25 12.20
N SER A 306 -7.48 -0.25 12.90
CA SER A 306 -8.42 0.85 12.79
C SER A 306 -7.94 2.03 13.63
N GLY A 307 -8.20 3.25 13.17
CA GLY A 307 -7.85 4.47 13.88
C GLY A 307 -8.38 4.57 15.31
N LEU A 308 -9.41 3.82 15.64
CA LEU A 308 -9.99 3.76 16.98
C LEU A 308 -9.36 2.69 17.89
N SER A 309 -8.40 1.90 17.41
CA SER A 309 -7.89 0.73 18.12
C SER A 309 -6.39 0.74 18.29
N VAL A 310 -5.92 0.48 19.52
CA VAL A 310 -4.50 0.24 19.84
C VAL A 310 -4.06 -1.21 19.58
N ALA A 311 -4.99 -2.10 19.23
CA ALA A 311 -4.73 -3.50 18.93
C ALA A 311 -4.92 -3.75 17.42
N PRO A 312 -4.09 -4.59 16.80
CA PRO A 312 -4.28 -4.94 15.41
C PRO A 312 -5.61 -5.67 15.22
N GLN A 313 -6.30 -5.36 14.15
CA GLN A 313 -7.54 -6.05 13.76
C GLN A 313 -7.24 -7.27 12.89
N GLU A 314 -6.24 -7.14 12.03
CA GLU A 314 -5.76 -8.23 11.18
C GLU A 314 -4.23 -8.27 11.18
N GLU A 315 -3.66 -9.45 11.08
CA GLU A 315 -2.23 -9.67 11.02
C GLU A 315 -1.88 -10.74 9.99
N ARG A 316 -0.80 -10.50 9.25
CA ARG A 316 -0.24 -11.47 8.33
C ARG A 316 1.24 -11.69 8.60
N LEU A 317 1.63 -12.95 8.74
CA LEU A 317 3.03 -13.38 8.82
C LEU A 317 3.54 -13.79 7.44
N GLY A 318 4.80 -13.47 7.16
CA GLY A 318 5.53 -13.96 6.00
C GLY A 318 5.99 -15.41 6.15
N ALA A 319 6.60 -15.95 5.10
CA ALA A 319 7.29 -17.23 5.17
C ALA A 319 8.60 -17.12 5.99
N PRO A 320 9.18 -18.24 6.47
CA PRO A 320 10.43 -18.23 7.23
C PRO A 320 11.56 -17.49 6.51
N GLY A 321 12.11 -16.45 7.14
CA GLY A 321 13.22 -15.64 6.62
C GLY A 321 12.85 -14.61 5.56
N GLU A 322 11.58 -14.43 5.23
CA GLU A 322 11.08 -13.62 4.12
C GLU A 322 11.16 -12.11 4.38
N ARG A 323 11.06 -11.69 5.64
CA ARG A 323 11.02 -10.28 6.09
C ARG A 323 9.86 -9.50 5.49
N LEU A 324 8.65 -10.06 5.51
CA LEU A 324 7.43 -9.40 5.08
C LEU A 324 7.20 -8.09 5.86
N GLY A 325 6.75 -7.03 5.17
CA GLY A 325 6.50 -5.73 5.79
C GLY A 325 7.75 -4.81 5.82
N ARG A 326 8.77 -5.07 4.98
CA ARG A 326 9.94 -4.19 4.85
C ARG A 326 9.61 -2.85 4.22
N ALA A 327 8.68 -2.82 3.29
CA ALA A 327 8.10 -1.65 2.66
C ALA A 327 6.59 -1.90 2.47
N LEU A 328 5.81 -0.85 2.49
CA LEU A 328 4.35 -0.88 2.30
C LEU A 328 3.97 0.22 1.31
N ALA A 329 3.00 -0.04 0.43
CA ALA A 329 2.41 0.95 -0.46
C ALA A 329 0.96 0.57 -0.77
N LEU A 330 0.12 1.57 -1.04
CA LEU A 330 -1.26 1.38 -1.50
C LEU A 330 -1.37 1.61 -3.00
N CYS A 331 -2.09 0.73 -3.67
CA CYS A 331 -2.45 0.88 -5.08
C CYS A 331 -3.75 0.14 -5.37
N ASP A 332 -4.51 0.61 -6.32
CA ASP A 332 -5.61 -0.14 -6.94
C ASP A 332 -4.99 -1.02 -8.04
N PHE A 333 -4.34 -2.13 -7.60
CA PHE A 333 -3.46 -2.93 -8.48
C PHE A 333 -4.24 -3.74 -9.49
N ASP A 334 -5.49 -4.08 -9.21
CA ASP A 334 -6.36 -4.85 -10.10
C ASP A 334 -7.43 -4.00 -10.80
N GLY A 335 -7.45 -2.67 -10.55
CA GLY A 335 -8.32 -1.71 -11.22
C GLY A 335 -9.80 -1.83 -10.84
N ASP A 336 -10.13 -2.42 -9.69
CA ASP A 336 -11.50 -2.61 -9.24
C ASP A 336 -12.07 -1.40 -8.47
N GLY A 337 -11.25 -0.37 -8.25
CA GLY A 337 -11.57 0.87 -7.52
C GLY A 337 -11.39 0.73 -6.00
N VAL A 338 -10.92 -0.40 -5.50
CA VAL A 338 -10.50 -0.61 -4.12
C VAL A 338 -8.98 -0.74 -4.07
N ARG A 339 -8.35 -0.11 -3.12
CA ARG A 339 -6.88 -0.16 -3.02
C ARG A 339 -6.42 -1.38 -2.26
N GLU A 340 -5.45 -2.10 -2.83
CA GLU A 340 -4.71 -3.17 -2.19
C GLU A 340 -3.52 -2.62 -1.43
N LEU A 341 -3.06 -3.41 -0.43
CA LEU A 341 -1.81 -3.17 0.28
C LEU A 341 -0.68 -4.00 -0.32
N ALA A 342 0.23 -3.37 -1.05
CA ALA A 342 1.47 -4.01 -1.46
C ALA A 342 2.45 -4.07 -0.30
N ALA A 343 2.94 -5.26 0.04
CA ALA A 343 3.86 -5.51 1.14
C ALA A 343 5.15 -6.18 0.65
N GLY A 344 6.27 -5.54 0.86
CA GLY A 344 7.59 -6.01 0.44
C GLY A 344 8.16 -7.09 1.35
N ALA A 345 8.72 -8.13 0.72
CA ALA A 345 9.37 -9.27 1.36
C ALA A 345 10.74 -9.52 0.67
N PRO A 346 11.75 -8.65 0.90
CA PRO A 346 12.97 -8.61 0.09
C PRO A 346 13.87 -9.84 0.22
N GLN A 347 13.59 -10.73 1.16
CA GLN A 347 14.36 -11.97 1.36
C GLN A 347 13.54 -13.22 0.99
N HIS A 348 12.43 -13.07 0.27
CA HIS A 348 11.64 -14.18 -0.25
C HIS A 348 12.50 -15.15 -1.09
N VAL A 349 12.28 -16.46 -0.88
CA VAL A 349 13.02 -17.54 -1.54
C VAL A 349 12.15 -18.19 -2.60
N ALA A 350 12.56 -18.11 -3.87
CA ALA A 350 11.86 -18.73 -5.00
C ALA A 350 12.63 -19.95 -5.52
N GLY A 351 12.43 -21.11 -4.91
CA GLY A 351 12.96 -22.39 -5.38
C GLY A 351 14.46 -22.37 -5.66
N ALA A 352 14.86 -22.72 -6.88
CA ALA A 352 16.26 -22.79 -7.30
C ALA A 352 16.93 -21.42 -7.50
N LEU A 353 16.16 -20.34 -7.60
CA LEU A 353 16.71 -18.98 -7.74
C LEU A 353 17.27 -18.41 -6.43
N GLY A 354 16.99 -19.04 -5.30
CA GLY A 354 17.43 -18.58 -3.98
C GLY A 354 16.61 -17.36 -3.50
N ARG A 355 17.28 -16.43 -2.77
CA ARG A 355 16.65 -15.20 -2.24
C ARG A 355 16.54 -14.16 -3.34
N VAL A 356 15.38 -14.02 -3.90
CA VAL A 356 15.10 -13.06 -5.00
C VAL A 356 14.30 -11.85 -4.55
N GLY A 357 13.60 -11.96 -3.40
CA GLY A 357 12.62 -11.00 -2.93
C GLY A 357 11.26 -11.14 -3.62
N ALA A 358 10.23 -10.62 -2.97
CA ALA A 358 8.87 -10.60 -3.47
C ALA A 358 8.11 -9.37 -3.00
N VAL A 359 6.97 -9.11 -3.64
CA VAL A 359 5.93 -8.21 -3.16
C VAL A 359 4.64 -9.02 -3.10
N HIS A 360 4.01 -9.03 -1.93
CA HIS A 360 2.67 -9.57 -1.75
C HIS A 360 1.66 -8.44 -1.91
N VAL A 361 0.77 -8.54 -2.86
CA VAL A 361 -0.41 -7.68 -2.99
C VAL A 361 -1.52 -8.31 -2.16
N LEU A 362 -2.01 -7.57 -1.19
CA LEU A 362 -2.92 -8.03 -0.15
C LEU A 362 -4.21 -7.21 -0.20
N ASP A 363 -5.33 -7.86 0.01
CA ASP A 363 -6.58 -7.17 0.34
C ASP A 363 -6.35 -6.28 1.57
N ALA A 364 -6.63 -4.98 1.47
CA ALA A 364 -6.30 -4.02 2.53
C ALA A 364 -7.12 -4.23 3.81
N LEU A 365 -8.30 -4.84 3.73
CA LEU A 365 -9.17 -5.13 4.88
C LEU A 365 -8.77 -6.40 5.62
N THR A 366 -8.53 -7.49 4.89
CA THR A 366 -8.36 -8.84 5.45
C THR A 366 -6.92 -9.32 5.48
N LEU A 367 -6.01 -8.57 4.85
CA LEU A 367 -4.62 -8.95 4.58
C LEU A 367 -4.49 -10.31 3.86
N ALA A 368 -5.55 -10.78 3.20
CA ALA A 368 -5.51 -11.97 2.39
C ALA A 368 -4.64 -11.75 1.14
N PRO A 369 -3.82 -12.73 0.70
CA PRO A 369 -3.01 -12.56 -0.49
C PRO A 369 -3.90 -12.64 -1.74
N GLU A 370 -3.78 -11.66 -2.62
CA GLU A 370 -4.39 -11.65 -3.95
C GLU A 370 -3.40 -12.12 -5.00
N THR A 371 -2.20 -11.54 -4.99
CA THR A 371 -1.12 -11.97 -5.88
C THR A 371 0.24 -11.83 -5.21
N THR A 372 1.25 -12.49 -5.78
CA THR A 372 2.64 -12.37 -5.34
C THR A 372 3.54 -12.14 -6.55
N LEU A 373 4.22 -11.01 -6.56
CA LEU A 373 5.18 -10.63 -7.58
C LEU A 373 6.56 -11.05 -7.10
N VAL A 374 7.29 -11.84 -7.89
CA VAL A 374 8.55 -12.44 -7.48
C VAL A 374 9.71 -11.84 -8.27
N GLY A 375 10.78 -11.48 -7.57
CA GLY A 375 12.01 -11.01 -8.18
C GLY A 375 12.69 -12.08 -9.03
N SER A 376 13.50 -11.66 -10.00
CA SER A 376 14.19 -12.55 -10.94
C SER A 376 15.69 -12.72 -10.67
N SER A 377 16.26 -11.92 -9.76
CA SER A 377 17.69 -11.87 -9.50
C SER A 377 18.03 -12.33 -8.08
N SER A 378 18.92 -13.30 -7.93
CA SER A 378 19.37 -13.77 -6.62
C SER A 378 20.00 -12.62 -5.82
N ASP A 379 19.62 -12.54 -4.54
CA ASP A 379 20.04 -11.51 -3.59
C ASP A 379 19.78 -10.05 -4.05
N GLY A 380 18.82 -9.86 -4.98
CA GLY A 380 18.46 -8.55 -5.54
C GLY A 380 17.65 -7.65 -4.59
N GLU A 381 17.08 -8.21 -3.53
CA GLU A 381 16.18 -7.52 -2.57
C GLU A 381 14.96 -6.87 -3.25
N PHE A 382 14.33 -7.55 -4.20
CA PHE A 382 13.09 -7.09 -4.83
C PHE A 382 11.98 -6.90 -3.78
N GLY A 383 11.33 -5.74 -3.77
CA GLY A 383 10.37 -5.35 -2.73
C GLY A 383 11.01 -4.63 -1.53
N ALA A 384 12.28 -4.20 -1.62
CA ALA A 384 12.91 -3.41 -0.56
C ALA A 384 12.37 -1.99 -0.43
N ALA A 385 11.84 -1.42 -1.52
CA ALA A 385 11.10 -0.16 -1.59
C ALA A 385 9.90 -0.34 -2.49
N LEU A 386 8.81 0.36 -2.18
CA LEU A 386 7.54 0.32 -2.90
C LEU A 386 6.96 1.72 -3.06
N SER A 387 6.27 1.95 -4.16
CA SER A 387 5.40 3.10 -4.39
C SER A 387 4.22 2.66 -5.25
N GLY A 388 3.05 3.19 -4.99
CA GLY A 388 1.83 2.85 -5.74
C GLY A 388 0.93 4.06 -5.94
N GLY A 389 -0.13 3.88 -6.68
CA GLY A 389 -1.26 4.82 -6.69
C GLY A 389 -1.46 5.66 -7.94
N VAL A 390 -0.84 5.34 -9.07
CA VAL A 390 -1.08 6.01 -10.37
C VAL A 390 -1.29 5.01 -11.48
N ASP A 391 -2.11 5.38 -12.47
CA ASP A 391 -2.33 4.66 -13.73
C ASP A 391 -1.50 5.36 -14.82
N LEU A 392 -0.34 4.77 -15.18
CA LEU A 392 0.57 5.34 -16.19
C LEU A 392 0.19 4.95 -17.61
N ASN A 393 -0.44 3.80 -17.78
CA ASN A 393 -0.70 3.23 -19.09
C ASN A 393 -2.14 3.44 -19.57
N GLY A 394 -3.02 3.98 -18.72
CA GLY A 394 -4.41 4.31 -19.02
C GLY A 394 -5.34 3.11 -19.06
N ASP A 395 -4.98 1.98 -18.42
CA ASP A 395 -5.78 0.75 -18.43
C ASP A 395 -6.76 0.64 -17.25
N GLY A 396 -6.72 1.59 -16.32
CA GLY A 396 -7.60 1.70 -15.16
C GLY A 396 -7.08 1.00 -13.91
N ALA A 397 -5.98 0.25 -13.99
CA ALA A 397 -5.27 -0.30 -12.84
C ALA A 397 -4.05 0.57 -12.49
N HIS A 398 -3.71 0.64 -11.21
CA HIS A 398 -2.54 1.42 -10.80
C HIS A 398 -1.25 0.62 -10.96
N GLU A 399 -0.21 1.26 -11.45
CA GLU A 399 1.13 0.71 -11.47
C GLU A 399 1.74 0.64 -10.07
N LEU A 400 2.62 -0.36 -9.91
CA LEU A 400 3.42 -0.56 -8.72
C LEU A 400 4.91 -0.34 -9.03
N GLY A 401 5.50 0.65 -8.40
CA GLY A 401 6.93 0.87 -8.40
C GLY A 401 7.62 -0.03 -7.37
N VAL A 402 8.65 -0.80 -7.79
CA VAL A 402 9.35 -1.75 -6.94
C VAL A 402 10.86 -1.56 -7.03
N GLY A 403 11.50 -1.36 -5.88
CA GLY A 403 12.94 -1.29 -5.75
C GLY A 403 13.59 -2.65 -5.47
N ALA A 404 14.70 -2.93 -6.15
CA ALA A 404 15.58 -4.07 -5.97
C ALA A 404 17.02 -3.55 -5.81
N ARG A 405 17.30 -2.92 -4.67
CA ARG A 405 18.48 -2.08 -4.43
C ARG A 405 19.83 -2.82 -4.45
N ALA A 406 19.83 -4.13 -4.25
CA ALA A 406 21.05 -4.96 -4.28
C ALA A 406 21.25 -5.67 -5.63
N GLU A 407 20.31 -5.58 -6.56
CA GLU A 407 20.42 -6.21 -7.88
C GLU A 407 21.61 -5.66 -8.68
N LEU A 408 22.14 -6.46 -9.61
CA LEU A 408 23.30 -6.12 -10.44
C LEU A 408 24.55 -5.74 -9.62
N ALA A 409 24.87 -6.52 -8.58
CA ALA A 409 26.01 -6.29 -7.69
C ALA A 409 25.98 -4.88 -7.04
N GLN A 410 24.83 -4.50 -6.47
CA GLN A 410 24.57 -3.21 -5.80
C GLN A 410 24.51 -1.99 -6.74
N ARG A 411 24.37 -2.17 -8.04
CA ARG A 411 23.92 -1.07 -8.91
C ARG A 411 22.49 -0.66 -8.57
N GLY A 412 21.68 -1.64 -8.17
CA GLY A 412 20.27 -1.47 -7.91
C GLY A 412 19.43 -1.34 -9.17
N VAL A 413 18.16 -1.68 -9.05
CA VAL A 413 17.17 -1.61 -10.11
C VAL A 413 15.84 -1.12 -9.52
N ALA A 414 15.20 -0.16 -10.16
CA ALA A 414 13.80 0.15 -9.95
C ALA A 414 12.99 -0.35 -11.14
N ARG A 415 11.84 -0.96 -10.88
CA ARG A 415 10.88 -1.39 -11.90
C ARG A 415 9.53 -0.75 -11.65
N VAL A 416 8.89 -0.33 -12.72
CA VAL A 416 7.47 0.01 -12.74
C VAL A 416 6.75 -1.17 -13.37
N LEU A 417 5.89 -1.79 -12.58
CA LEU A 417 5.11 -2.96 -12.97
C LEU A 417 3.69 -2.52 -13.28
N ALA A 418 3.16 -2.96 -14.42
CA ALA A 418 1.76 -2.73 -14.73
C ALA A 418 0.86 -3.35 -13.67
N GLY A 419 -0.25 -2.71 -13.37
CA GLY A 419 -1.34 -3.33 -12.63
C GLY A 419 -1.88 -4.56 -13.34
N ALA A 420 -2.63 -5.38 -12.65
CA ALA A 420 -3.37 -6.45 -13.28
C ALA A 420 -4.52 -5.82 -14.06
N THR A 421 -4.64 -6.09 -15.35
CA THR A 421 -5.82 -5.64 -16.11
C THR A 421 -7.07 -6.14 -15.40
N PRO A 422 -8.07 -5.27 -15.11
CA PRO A 422 -9.25 -5.67 -14.39
C PRO A 422 -9.94 -6.85 -15.08
N GLN A 423 -10.00 -7.99 -14.42
CA GLN A 423 -10.86 -9.09 -14.88
C GLN A 423 -12.32 -8.77 -14.60
N ALA A 424 -12.57 -7.81 -13.69
CA ALA A 424 -13.87 -7.31 -13.36
C ALA A 424 -13.76 -5.85 -12.88
N ALA A 425 -14.57 -4.97 -13.44
CA ALA A 425 -14.68 -3.58 -12.99
C ALA A 425 -15.97 -3.36 -12.21
N THR A 426 -15.92 -2.54 -11.15
CA THR A 426 -17.11 -2.11 -10.44
C THR A 426 -17.72 -0.87 -11.11
N TYR A 427 -19.05 -0.80 -11.15
CA TYR A 427 -19.79 0.34 -11.68
C TYR A 427 -21.09 0.52 -10.90
N CYS A 428 -21.70 1.68 -11.03
CA CYS A 428 -22.97 2.00 -10.35
C CYS A 428 -22.78 2.29 -8.83
N ALA A 429 -23.78 2.92 -8.23
CA ALA A 429 -23.72 3.31 -6.84
C ALA A 429 -24.51 2.34 -5.94
N ALA A 430 -23.88 1.86 -4.90
CA ALA A 430 -24.52 1.09 -3.86
C ALA A 430 -25.53 1.94 -3.07
N LYS A 431 -26.54 1.28 -2.50
CA LYS A 431 -27.46 1.91 -1.56
C LYS A 431 -26.90 1.75 -0.14
N THR A 432 -26.65 2.86 0.55
CA THR A 432 -26.28 2.84 1.97
C THR A 432 -27.29 2.05 2.78
N THR A 433 -26.85 1.15 3.64
CA THR A 433 -27.68 0.30 4.49
C THR A 433 -28.36 1.12 5.60
N SER A 434 -29.34 0.51 6.28
CA SER A 434 -29.97 1.11 7.46
C SER A 434 -29.01 1.32 8.65
N ASN A 435 -27.87 0.63 8.64
CA ASN A 435 -26.82 0.75 9.64
C ASN A 435 -25.71 1.73 9.24
N GLY A 436 -25.87 2.44 8.09
CA GLY A 436 -24.89 3.41 7.61
C GLY A 436 -23.79 2.83 6.73
N CYS A 437 -23.71 1.51 6.52
CA CYS A 437 -22.68 0.89 5.70
C CYS A 437 -22.90 1.16 4.21
N THR A 438 -21.84 1.39 3.45
CA THR A 438 -21.87 1.48 1.99
C THR A 438 -21.35 0.14 1.41
N PRO A 439 -22.26 -0.72 0.90
CA PRO A 439 -21.86 -2.03 0.40
C PRO A 439 -21.05 -1.92 -0.87
N ARG A 440 -19.97 -2.68 -0.96
CA ARG A 440 -19.10 -2.74 -2.14
C ARG A 440 -18.98 -4.17 -2.65
N MET A 441 -18.98 -4.32 -3.98
CA MET A 441 -18.68 -5.58 -4.64
C MET A 441 -17.20 -5.66 -5.00
N ARG A 442 -16.68 -6.88 -4.89
CA ARG A 442 -15.40 -7.31 -5.46
C ARG A 442 -15.61 -8.56 -6.29
N ALA A 443 -14.78 -8.76 -7.29
CA ALA A 443 -14.71 -10.01 -8.03
C ALA A 443 -13.25 -10.49 -8.09
N GLU A 444 -13.04 -11.74 -7.70
CA GLU A 444 -11.73 -12.38 -7.61
C GLU A 444 -11.68 -13.60 -8.52
N GLY A 445 -10.57 -13.85 -9.17
CA GLY A 445 -10.37 -14.99 -10.06
C GLY A 445 -10.74 -14.71 -11.50
N CYS A 446 -10.79 -15.76 -12.35
CA CYS A 446 -11.02 -15.66 -13.77
C CYS A 446 -12.35 -16.30 -14.17
N ALA A 447 -13.19 -15.59 -14.91
CA ALA A 447 -14.42 -16.11 -15.50
C ALA A 447 -14.12 -16.88 -16.80
N SER A 448 -13.40 -18.02 -16.72
CA SER A 448 -13.00 -18.83 -17.87
C SER A 448 -14.02 -19.93 -18.17
N LEU A 449 -14.22 -20.22 -19.47
CA LEU A 449 -15.06 -21.33 -19.93
C LEU A 449 -14.38 -22.69 -19.82
N SER A 450 -13.05 -22.73 -19.72
CA SER A 450 -12.30 -23.97 -19.85
C SER A 450 -11.59 -24.41 -18.58
N THR A 451 -11.04 -23.50 -17.80
CA THR A 451 -10.13 -23.85 -16.68
C THR A 451 -10.31 -22.92 -15.47
N GLY A 452 -9.83 -23.38 -14.31
CA GLY A 452 -9.71 -22.57 -13.11
C GLY A 452 -10.84 -22.78 -12.08
N ALA A 453 -10.71 -22.10 -10.95
CA ALA A 453 -11.68 -22.12 -9.86
C ALA A 453 -12.94 -21.28 -10.15
N GLY A 454 -12.91 -20.45 -11.20
CA GLY A 454 -13.95 -19.51 -11.56
C GLY A 454 -13.72 -18.12 -10.98
N LEU A 455 -14.61 -17.17 -11.33
CA LEU A 455 -14.61 -15.82 -10.77
C LEU A 455 -15.60 -15.76 -9.60
N THR A 456 -15.15 -15.29 -8.44
CA THR A 456 -16.00 -15.14 -7.25
C THR A 456 -16.34 -13.68 -7.02
N ALA A 457 -17.63 -13.33 -7.15
CA ALA A 457 -18.16 -12.03 -6.78
C ALA A 457 -18.52 -12.03 -5.29
N ARG A 458 -18.05 -11.05 -4.54
CA ARG A 458 -18.32 -10.84 -3.11
C ARG A 458 -18.91 -9.47 -2.89
N VAL A 459 -19.78 -9.32 -1.90
CA VAL A 459 -20.21 -8.01 -1.39
C VAL A 459 -19.88 -7.88 0.09
N PHE A 460 -19.23 -6.81 0.46
CA PHE A 460 -18.90 -6.42 1.83
C PHE A 460 -19.84 -5.31 2.29
N GLY A 461 -20.01 -5.13 3.60
CA GLY A 461 -20.84 -4.06 4.14
C GLY A 461 -22.35 -4.24 3.96
N ALA A 462 -22.85 -5.45 3.71
CA ALA A 462 -24.28 -5.73 3.73
C ALA A 462 -24.81 -5.78 5.18
N THR A 463 -26.14 -5.77 5.37
CA THR A 463 -26.76 -5.90 6.69
C THR A 463 -26.55 -7.31 7.25
N GLN A 464 -26.12 -7.44 8.51
CA GLN A 464 -25.85 -8.73 9.17
C GLN A 464 -27.06 -9.67 9.16
N ASN A 465 -26.80 -10.97 9.01
CA ASN A 465 -27.82 -12.04 9.02
C ASN A 465 -28.97 -11.80 8.03
N ALA A 466 -28.78 -10.92 7.05
CA ALA A 466 -29.80 -10.64 6.04
C ALA A 466 -29.76 -11.69 4.92
N PRO A 467 -30.91 -12.24 4.50
CA PRO A 467 -30.94 -13.09 3.33
C PRO A 467 -30.75 -12.27 2.06
N GLY A 468 -29.83 -12.69 1.22
CA GLY A 468 -29.50 -12.02 -0.04
C GLY A 468 -29.25 -12.99 -1.18
N MET A 469 -29.19 -12.46 -2.41
CA MET A 469 -28.86 -13.20 -3.61
C MET A 469 -28.11 -12.29 -4.60
N LEU A 470 -27.30 -12.89 -5.43
CA LEU A 470 -26.77 -12.23 -6.61
C LEU A 470 -27.74 -12.37 -7.75
N PHE A 471 -27.94 -11.31 -8.52
CA PHE A 471 -28.57 -11.37 -9.84
C PHE A 471 -27.61 -10.81 -10.90
N TRP A 472 -27.72 -11.35 -12.10
CA TRP A 472 -26.83 -10.99 -13.18
C TRP A 472 -27.50 -11.04 -14.55
N GLY A 473 -26.91 -10.37 -15.54
CA GLY A 473 -27.38 -10.26 -16.91
C GLY A 473 -26.26 -9.83 -17.84
N LEU A 474 -26.57 -9.59 -19.11
CA LEU A 474 -25.60 -9.32 -20.17
C LEU A 474 -25.52 -7.84 -20.58
N ALA A 475 -26.17 -6.96 -19.85
CA ALA A 475 -26.13 -5.52 -20.12
C ALA A 475 -26.25 -4.70 -18.83
N PRO A 476 -25.66 -3.51 -18.79
CA PRO A 476 -25.80 -2.58 -17.67
C PRO A 476 -27.18 -1.93 -17.65
N ASN A 477 -27.55 -1.41 -16.49
CA ASN A 477 -28.77 -0.63 -16.27
C ASN A 477 -28.49 0.48 -15.23
N ALA A 478 -29.36 1.46 -15.12
CA ALA A 478 -29.33 2.51 -14.11
C ALA A 478 -30.76 2.93 -13.68
N ALA A 479 -31.63 1.95 -13.49
CA ALA A 479 -33.03 2.21 -13.12
C ALA A 479 -33.21 2.35 -11.60
N PRO A 480 -33.95 3.33 -11.10
CA PRO A 480 -34.27 3.43 -9.68
C PRO A 480 -35.01 2.17 -9.18
N LEU A 481 -34.55 1.61 -8.06
CA LEU A 481 -35.17 0.45 -7.43
C LEU A 481 -35.17 0.61 -5.90
N ARG A 482 -36.36 0.79 -5.31
CA ARG A 482 -36.57 0.77 -3.85
C ARG A 482 -35.59 1.62 -3.05
N GLY A 483 -35.34 2.84 -3.53
CA GLY A 483 -34.42 3.81 -2.90
C GLY A 483 -32.94 3.60 -3.21
N GLY A 484 -32.59 2.69 -4.11
CA GLY A 484 -31.27 2.49 -4.69
C GLY A 484 -31.34 2.40 -6.20
N THR A 485 -30.28 1.90 -6.85
CA THR A 485 -30.18 1.76 -8.30
C THR A 485 -30.06 0.29 -8.69
N LEU A 486 -30.91 -0.17 -9.62
CA LEU A 486 -30.76 -1.47 -10.28
C LEU A 486 -29.78 -1.29 -11.44
N CYS A 487 -28.64 -1.93 -11.33
CA CYS A 487 -27.50 -1.73 -12.23
C CYS A 487 -27.38 -2.80 -13.33
N VAL A 488 -28.22 -3.82 -13.29
CA VAL A 488 -28.23 -4.92 -14.26
C VAL A 488 -29.53 -4.90 -15.04
N ALA A 489 -29.46 -5.00 -16.37
CA ALA A 489 -30.61 -5.01 -17.25
C ALA A 489 -31.31 -6.39 -17.29
N SER A 490 -32.62 -6.39 -17.56
CA SER A 490 -33.38 -7.62 -17.85
C SER A 490 -33.00 -8.20 -19.22
N PRO A 491 -33.03 -9.53 -19.36
CA PRO A 491 -33.52 -10.54 -18.42
C PRO A 491 -32.51 -10.85 -17.31
N LEU A 492 -32.95 -10.89 -16.06
CA LEU A 492 -32.13 -11.17 -14.89
C LEU A 492 -32.08 -12.67 -14.58
N ARG A 493 -30.90 -13.22 -14.42
CA ARG A 493 -30.66 -14.53 -13.82
C ARG A 493 -30.36 -14.35 -12.33
N ARG A 494 -30.77 -15.30 -11.48
CA ARG A 494 -30.71 -15.20 -10.02
C ARG A 494 -30.03 -16.42 -9.42
N THR A 495 -29.24 -16.20 -8.38
CA THR A 495 -28.64 -17.28 -7.59
C THR A 495 -29.57 -17.73 -6.46
N PRO A 496 -29.32 -18.88 -5.84
CA PRO A 496 -29.98 -19.23 -4.59
C PRO A 496 -29.77 -18.17 -3.50
N LEU A 497 -30.73 -18.10 -2.54
CA LEU A 497 -30.59 -17.25 -1.37
C LEU A 497 -29.43 -17.69 -0.50
N GLN A 498 -28.66 -16.73 -0.01
CA GLN A 498 -27.58 -16.89 0.95
C GLN A 498 -27.87 -16.04 2.19
N LEU A 499 -27.22 -16.35 3.33
CA LEU A 499 -27.27 -15.52 4.53
C LEU A 499 -25.93 -14.80 4.67
N ALA A 500 -25.97 -13.49 4.85
CA ALA A 500 -24.79 -12.69 5.18
C ALA A 500 -24.21 -13.14 6.52
N SER A 501 -22.88 -13.32 6.57
CA SER A 501 -22.20 -13.72 7.80
C SER A 501 -22.18 -12.60 8.85
N VAL A 502 -21.83 -12.92 10.09
CA VAL A 502 -21.68 -11.95 11.17
C VAL A 502 -20.34 -11.24 11.01
N GLY A 503 -20.34 -9.92 10.95
CA GLY A 503 -19.15 -9.06 10.94
C GLY A 503 -19.12 -8.13 12.15
N ALA A 504 -18.09 -7.32 12.28
CA ALA A 504 -17.98 -6.32 13.34
C ALA A 504 -18.97 -5.14 13.10
N ALA A 505 -19.38 -4.48 14.18
CA ALA A 505 -20.12 -3.19 14.18
C ALA A 505 -21.42 -3.09 13.36
N GLY A 506 -22.15 -4.20 13.11
CA GLY A 506 -23.46 -4.13 12.45
C GLY A 506 -23.43 -4.22 10.92
N CYS A 507 -22.29 -4.13 10.29
CA CYS A 507 -22.02 -4.46 8.90
C CYS A 507 -21.57 -5.92 8.79
N SER A 508 -21.97 -6.63 7.73
CA SER A 508 -21.70 -8.06 7.61
C SER A 508 -20.37 -8.36 6.92
N GLY A 509 -19.83 -9.54 7.19
CA GLY A 509 -18.89 -10.20 6.29
C GLY A 509 -19.55 -10.55 4.94
N PRO A 510 -18.79 -11.05 3.96
CA PRO A 510 -19.22 -11.11 2.58
C PRO A 510 -20.36 -12.11 2.33
N LEU A 511 -21.32 -11.70 1.48
CA LEU A 511 -22.05 -12.62 0.62
C LEU A 511 -21.19 -12.91 -0.60
N ALA A 512 -21.05 -14.15 -1.00
CA ALA A 512 -20.18 -14.53 -2.12
C ALA A 512 -20.88 -15.49 -3.10
N PHE A 513 -20.57 -15.35 -4.38
CA PHE A 513 -21.04 -16.25 -5.43
C PHE A 513 -19.94 -16.47 -6.47
N THR A 514 -19.69 -17.74 -6.82
CA THR A 514 -18.67 -18.11 -7.80
C THR A 514 -19.27 -18.48 -9.14
N PHE A 515 -18.85 -17.78 -10.18
CA PHE A 515 -19.11 -18.10 -11.58
C PHE A 515 -18.10 -19.18 -12.03
N THR A 516 -18.47 -20.44 -11.84
CA THR A 516 -17.61 -21.58 -12.24
C THR A 516 -17.65 -21.79 -13.77
N PRO A 517 -16.64 -22.44 -14.38
CA PRO A 517 -16.68 -22.79 -15.80
C PRO A 517 -17.94 -23.55 -16.21
N ALA A 518 -18.39 -24.49 -15.38
CA ALA A 518 -19.61 -25.25 -15.61
C ALA A 518 -20.88 -24.36 -15.62
N LEU A 519 -20.94 -23.36 -14.73
CA LEU A 519 -22.04 -22.39 -14.74
C LEU A 519 -22.04 -21.52 -15.99
N LEU A 520 -20.87 -20.97 -16.36
CA LEU A 520 -20.72 -20.13 -17.54
C LEU A 520 -21.11 -20.88 -18.81
N GLN A 521 -20.68 -22.14 -18.96
CA GLN A 521 -21.09 -23.01 -20.06
C GLN A 521 -22.58 -23.33 -20.06
N SER A 522 -23.15 -23.66 -18.87
CA SER A 522 -24.59 -23.97 -18.76
C SER A 522 -25.50 -22.75 -19.00
N ALA A 523 -24.91 -21.57 -18.92
CA ALA A 523 -25.56 -20.30 -19.19
C ALA A 523 -25.45 -19.85 -20.66
N ASP A 524 -24.87 -20.69 -21.53
CA ASP A 524 -24.60 -20.43 -22.95
C ASP A 524 -23.77 -19.15 -23.19
N LEU A 525 -22.84 -18.86 -22.28
CA LEU A 525 -21.95 -17.72 -22.42
C LEU A 525 -20.76 -18.05 -23.32
N SER A 526 -20.35 -17.07 -24.12
CA SER A 526 -19.21 -17.16 -25.04
C SER A 526 -18.03 -16.33 -24.56
N ALA A 527 -16.82 -16.68 -24.97
CA ALA A 527 -15.63 -15.86 -24.72
C ALA A 527 -15.81 -14.46 -25.32
N GLY A 528 -15.48 -13.44 -24.55
CA GLY A 528 -15.65 -12.03 -24.90
C GLY A 528 -16.99 -11.42 -24.48
N GLU A 529 -17.95 -12.22 -23.99
CA GLU A 529 -19.22 -11.66 -23.48
C GLU A 529 -19.01 -11.00 -22.13
N GLN A 530 -19.67 -9.85 -21.94
CA GLN A 530 -19.69 -9.13 -20.66
C GLN A 530 -20.85 -9.62 -19.79
N VAL A 531 -20.54 -9.91 -18.53
CA VAL A 531 -21.52 -10.27 -17.49
C VAL A 531 -21.56 -9.17 -16.47
N HIS A 532 -22.76 -8.69 -16.19
CA HIS A 532 -23.07 -7.66 -15.19
C HIS A 532 -23.74 -8.31 -13.99
N ALA A 533 -23.25 -8.07 -12.78
CA ALA A 533 -23.78 -8.68 -11.58
C ALA A 533 -23.94 -7.69 -10.44
N GLN A 534 -24.95 -7.89 -9.58
CA GLN A 534 -25.24 -7.05 -8.42
C GLN A 534 -25.87 -7.90 -7.31
N PHE A 535 -25.51 -7.65 -6.04
CA PHE A 535 -26.16 -8.28 -4.89
C PHE A 535 -27.38 -7.49 -4.43
N TRP A 536 -28.39 -8.25 -4.02
CA TRP A 536 -29.60 -7.78 -3.35
C TRP A 536 -29.79 -8.55 -2.04
N TRP A 537 -30.23 -7.86 -0.98
CA TRP A 537 -30.60 -8.50 0.29
C TRP A 537 -31.75 -7.77 0.98
N ARG A 538 -32.30 -8.38 2.03
CA ARG A 538 -33.30 -7.73 2.89
C ARG A 538 -32.59 -6.82 3.89
N ASP A 539 -32.95 -5.56 3.90
CA ASP A 539 -32.54 -4.57 4.89
C ASP A 539 -33.75 -4.13 5.72
N ASN A 540 -33.98 -4.83 6.82
CA ASN A 540 -35.16 -4.65 7.66
C ASN A 540 -35.16 -3.36 8.49
N GLY A 541 -34.04 -2.61 8.52
CA GLY A 541 -33.97 -1.30 9.17
C GLY A 541 -34.70 -0.20 8.41
N PHE A 542 -34.97 -0.41 7.11
CA PHE A 542 -35.78 0.51 6.33
C PHE A 542 -37.26 0.07 6.26
N ALA A 543 -38.18 1.06 6.21
CA ALA A 543 -39.59 0.80 5.97
C ALA A 543 -39.83 0.35 4.51
N ALA A 544 -40.82 -0.52 4.30
CA ALA A 544 -41.28 -0.87 2.95
C ALA A 544 -41.82 0.36 2.20
N PRO A 545 -41.58 0.50 0.87
CA PRO A 545 -40.97 -0.46 -0.05
C PRO A 545 -39.42 -0.44 -0.08
N ASN A 546 -38.75 0.41 0.71
CA ASN A 546 -37.33 0.65 0.64
C ASN A 546 -36.48 -0.34 1.50
N ASN A 547 -37.11 -1.39 2.03
CA ASN A 547 -36.51 -2.40 2.91
C ASN A 547 -35.62 -3.42 2.18
N VAL A 548 -34.80 -2.96 1.26
CA VAL A 548 -33.81 -3.74 0.54
C VAL A 548 -32.50 -2.99 0.49
N GLY A 549 -31.40 -3.73 0.57
CA GLY A 549 -30.05 -3.28 0.23
C GLY A 549 -29.71 -3.68 -1.20
N LEU A 550 -28.91 -2.87 -1.85
CA LEU A 550 -28.33 -3.08 -3.18
C LEU A 550 -26.87 -2.69 -3.11
N SER A 551 -25.97 -3.57 -3.59
CA SER A 551 -24.57 -3.22 -3.79
C SER A 551 -24.41 -2.28 -4.99
N ASP A 552 -23.22 -1.75 -5.21
CA ASP A 552 -22.72 -1.44 -6.55
C ASP A 552 -22.79 -2.70 -7.44
N ALA A 553 -22.38 -2.60 -8.67
CA ALA A 553 -22.39 -3.74 -9.58
C ALA A 553 -20.97 -4.01 -10.10
N VAL A 554 -20.71 -5.25 -10.42
CA VAL A 554 -19.49 -5.67 -11.10
C VAL A 554 -19.79 -6.06 -12.53
N VAL A 555 -18.89 -5.72 -13.44
CA VAL A 555 -18.85 -6.22 -14.83
C VAL A 555 -17.56 -6.96 -15.06
N PHE A 556 -17.63 -8.13 -15.71
CA PHE A 556 -16.47 -8.90 -16.09
C PHE A 556 -16.65 -9.53 -17.48
N VAL A 557 -15.54 -9.87 -18.12
CA VAL A 557 -15.51 -10.51 -19.44
C VAL A 557 -15.26 -11.99 -19.27
N VAL A 558 -16.03 -12.79 -20.00
CA VAL A 558 -15.85 -14.25 -20.03
C VAL A 558 -14.60 -14.59 -20.86
N ALA A 559 -13.60 -15.20 -20.23
CA ALA A 559 -12.40 -15.70 -20.88
C ALA A 559 -12.62 -17.07 -21.55
N PRO A 560 -11.83 -17.43 -22.56
CA PRO A 560 -11.90 -18.71 -23.25
C PRO A 560 -11.77 -19.95 -22.39
#